data_5768062e0ce8a6d3fa4dbb6f675f7214
#
_entry.id   5768062e0ce8a6d3fa4dbb6f675f7214
#
_cell.length_a   1.000
_cell.length_b   1.000
_cell.length_c   1.000
_cell.angle_alpha   90.00
_cell.angle_beta   90.00
_cell.angle_gamma   90.00
#
_symmetry.space_group_name_H-M   'P 1'
#
loop_
_entity.id
_entity.type
_entity.pdbx_description
1 polymer ?
#
loop_
_entity_poly.entity_id
_entity_poly.type
_entity_poly.pdbx_seq_one_letter_code
_entity_poly.pdbx_strand_id
1 'polypeptide(L)'
;MPRTANTARIALTAGALTFVLAVALTATNVVPSSRADASIGPGPTANELKPAACAALNLTIVVLGGGGGGQAALVLGTAGNDNLVGAAQGDCLVGGAGNDRLNGGPGTDVCVGGAGTDTFQACETQIQ
;
A
#
# COMPACT_ATOMS: atom_id res chain seq x y z
N MET A 1 37.71 6.38 50.73
CA MET A 1 38.07 5.30 49.80
C MET A 1 36.86 4.91 48.99
N PRO A 2 36.89 4.89 47.72
CA PRO A 2 35.72 4.94 46.86
C PRO A 2 35.15 3.56 46.52
N ARG A 3 34.90 2.73 47.51
CA ARG A 3 34.36 1.39 47.25
C ARG A 3 32.85 1.28 47.33
N THR A 4 32.22 2.26 47.89
CA THR A 4 30.76 2.32 47.98
C THR A 4 30.10 2.77 46.69
N ALA A 5 30.85 3.38 45.82
CA ALA A 5 30.34 3.81 44.54
C ALA A 5 30.10 2.66 43.55
N ASN A 6 30.76 1.53 43.73
CA ASN A 6 30.62 0.41 42.83
C ASN A 6 29.35 -0.42 43.05
N THR A 7 28.91 -0.54 44.29
CA THR A 7 27.69 -1.31 44.60
C THR A 7 26.43 -0.53 44.19
N ALA A 8 26.48 0.78 44.36
CA ALA A 8 25.39 1.62 43.87
C ALA A 8 25.31 1.64 42.32
N ARG A 9 26.43 1.51 41.66
CA ARG A 9 26.48 1.42 40.20
C ARG A 9 25.90 0.12 39.67
N ILE A 10 26.06 -0.99 40.37
CA ILE A 10 25.55 -2.29 39.91
C ILE A 10 24.04 -2.36 40.07
N ALA A 11 23.48 -1.81 41.12
CA ALA A 11 22.04 -1.77 41.31
C ALA A 11 21.36 -0.80 40.32
N LEU A 12 22.02 0.31 40.01
CA LEU A 12 21.52 1.27 39.03
C LEU A 12 21.64 0.75 37.60
N THR A 13 22.65 -0.08 37.33
CA THR A 13 22.86 -0.57 35.97
C THR A 13 21.79 -1.53 35.50
N ALA A 14 21.22 -2.35 36.35
CA ALA A 14 20.16 -3.27 35.95
C ALA A 14 18.86 -2.54 35.61
N GLY A 15 18.49 -1.56 36.40
CA GLY A 15 17.30 -0.73 36.13
C GLY A 15 17.54 0.25 34.99
N ALA A 16 18.72 0.84 34.95
CA ALA A 16 19.09 1.76 33.88
C ALA A 16 19.25 1.07 32.54
N LEU A 17 19.75 -0.17 32.54
CA LEU A 17 19.92 -0.94 31.31
C LEU A 17 18.57 -1.31 30.68
N THR A 18 17.60 -1.70 31.50
CA THR A 18 16.23 -1.99 31.03
C THR A 18 15.53 -0.74 30.50
N PHE A 19 15.73 0.38 31.17
CA PHE A 19 15.14 1.64 30.73
C PHE A 19 15.79 2.18 29.46
N VAL A 20 17.12 2.13 29.37
CA VAL A 20 17.85 2.56 28.18
C VAL A 20 17.52 1.66 26.99
N LEU A 21 17.38 0.35 27.22
CA LEU A 21 16.99 -0.58 26.16
C LEU A 21 15.56 -0.30 25.67
N ALA A 22 14.63 -0.03 26.58
CA ALA A 22 13.27 0.31 26.20
C ALA A 22 13.20 1.65 25.42
N VAL A 23 13.95 2.66 25.84
CA VAL A 23 14.03 3.94 25.14
C VAL A 23 14.74 3.79 23.79
N ALA A 24 15.79 2.99 23.73
CA ALA A 24 16.48 2.72 22.47
C ALA A 24 15.58 2.00 21.46
N LEU A 25 14.76 1.05 21.90
CA LEU A 25 13.81 0.36 21.05
C LEU A 25 12.68 1.28 20.56
N THR A 26 12.26 2.22 21.38
CA THR A 26 11.26 3.21 20.95
C THR A 26 11.86 4.30 20.05
N ALA A 27 13.10 4.67 20.30
CA ALA A 27 13.79 5.69 19.51
C ALA A 27 14.22 5.19 18.11
N THR A 28 14.50 3.89 17.95
CA THR A 28 14.88 3.33 16.65
C THR A 28 13.72 3.30 15.65
N ASN A 29 12.49 3.42 16.12
CA ASN A 29 11.32 3.50 15.25
C ASN A 29 10.94 4.93 14.86
N VAL A 30 11.59 5.92 15.45
CA VAL A 30 11.39 7.32 15.07
C VAL A 30 12.41 7.68 14.00
N VAL A 31 12.02 7.65 12.77
CA VAL A 31 12.83 8.20 11.67
C VAL A 31 12.85 9.73 11.85
N PRO A 32 14.05 10.33 12.05
CA PRO A 32 14.13 11.79 12.13
C PRO A 32 13.56 12.40 10.85
N SER A 33 12.76 13.42 10.98
CA SER A 33 12.10 14.10 9.86
C SER A 33 13.08 14.53 8.76
N SER A 34 14.30 14.87 9.14
CA SER A 34 15.37 15.21 8.20
C SER A 34 15.85 14.04 7.32
N ARG A 35 15.62 12.80 7.74
CA ARG A 35 15.92 11.62 6.92
C ARG A 35 14.72 11.14 6.14
N ALA A 36 13.51 11.43 6.61
CA ALA A 36 12.31 11.14 5.85
C ALA A 36 12.27 11.94 4.54
N ASP A 37 12.68 13.20 4.59
CA ASP A 37 12.72 14.05 3.40
C ASP A 37 13.80 13.66 2.37
N ALA A 38 14.87 13.03 2.85
CA ALA A 38 15.97 12.63 1.97
C ALA A 38 15.82 11.24 1.33
N SER A 39 14.89 10.43 1.88
CA SER A 39 14.70 9.04 1.46
C SER A 39 13.44 8.81 0.62
N ILE A 40 12.54 9.77 0.60
CA ILE A 40 11.32 9.65 -0.18
C ILE A 40 11.61 10.18 -1.58
N GLY A 41 12.10 9.30 -2.43
CA GLY A 41 11.99 9.46 -3.86
C GLY A 41 10.52 9.63 -4.26
N PRO A 42 10.23 9.96 -5.51
CA PRO A 42 8.86 9.92 -5.98
C PRO A 42 8.26 8.57 -5.60
N GLY A 43 7.08 8.59 -4.99
CA GLY A 43 6.35 7.37 -4.60
C GLY A 43 6.20 6.42 -5.79
N PRO A 44 5.88 5.15 -5.53
CA PRO A 44 5.71 4.19 -6.61
C PRO A 44 4.64 4.69 -7.59
N THR A 45 4.93 4.57 -8.86
CA THR A 45 4.00 4.92 -9.94
C THR A 45 2.92 3.85 -10.11
N ALA A 46 1.82 4.19 -10.77
CA ALA A 46 0.78 3.22 -11.11
C ALA A 46 1.34 2.01 -11.89
N ASN A 47 2.34 2.23 -12.73
CA ASN A 47 2.98 1.17 -13.50
C ASN A 47 3.85 0.23 -12.66
N GLU A 48 4.36 0.68 -11.52
CA GLU A 48 5.12 -0.15 -10.59
C GLU A 48 4.21 -0.96 -9.65
N LEU A 49 3.02 -0.46 -9.39
CA LEU A 49 2.04 -1.08 -8.49
C LEU A 49 1.10 -2.05 -9.20
N LYS A 50 0.95 -1.96 -10.51
CA LYS A 50 -0.01 -2.77 -11.26
C LYS A 50 0.33 -4.27 -11.21
N PRO A 51 -0.66 -5.16 -11.12
CA PRO A 51 -0.45 -6.60 -11.21
C PRO A 51 0.06 -7.01 -12.61
N ALA A 52 0.68 -8.19 -12.68
CA ALA A 52 1.21 -8.73 -13.94
C ALA A 52 0.15 -8.84 -15.05
N ALA A 53 -1.09 -9.10 -14.69
CA ALA A 53 -2.22 -9.12 -15.62
C ALA A 53 -2.37 -7.81 -16.41
N CYS A 54 -2.03 -6.70 -15.80
CA CYS A 54 -2.12 -5.35 -16.39
C CYS A 54 -0.79 -4.89 -17.03
N ALA A 55 0.16 -5.77 -17.24
CA ALA A 55 1.50 -5.40 -17.70
C ALA A 55 1.50 -4.59 -19.01
N ALA A 56 0.58 -4.89 -19.92
CA ALA A 56 0.48 -4.21 -21.22
C ALA A 56 -0.06 -2.77 -21.14
N LEU A 57 -0.71 -2.40 -20.04
CA LEU A 57 -1.29 -1.08 -19.87
C LEU A 57 -0.25 -0.07 -19.39
N ASN A 58 -0.35 1.17 -19.86
CA ASN A 58 0.46 2.28 -19.39
C ASN A 58 -0.39 3.20 -18.50
N LEU A 59 -0.35 2.95 -17.20
CA LEU A 59 -1.20 3.60 -16.21
C LEU A 59 -0.54 4.88 -15.69
N THR A 60 -1.32 5.91 -15.49
CA THR A 60 -0.86 7.24 -15.09
C THR A 60 -1.22 7.60 -13.66
N ILE A 61 -2.32 7.05 -13.14
CA ILE A 61 -2.79 7.34 -11.78
C ILE A 61 -3.18 6.06 -11.03
N VAL A 62 -3.19 6.15 -9.70
CA VAL A 62 -3.76 5.14 -8.81
C VAL A 62 -4.97 5.72 -8.12
N VAL A 63 -6.07 4.98 -8.11
CA VAL A 63 -7.32 5.35 -7.46
C VAL A 63 -7.72 4.26 -6.48
N LEU A 64 -8.10 4.63 -5.28
CA LEU A 64 -8.60 3.72 -4.26
C LEU A 64 -10.12 3.84 -4.18
N GLY A 65 -10.82 2.79 -4.51
CA GLY A 65 -12.28 2.73 -4.57
C GLY A 65 -12.89 3.79 -5.49
N GLY A 66 -13.78 3.44 -6.36
CA GLY A 66 -14.44 4.42 -7.22
C GLY A 66 -13.98 4.40 -8.67
N GLY A 67 -13.82 5.54 -9.31
CA GLY A 67 -13.67 5.65 -10.76
C GLY A 67 -12.35 6.28 -11.24
N GLY A 68 -11.88 5.87 -12.40
CA GLY A 68 -10.59 6.25 -12.99
C GLY A 68 -10.45 7.70 -13.49
N GLY A 69 -11.50 8.51 -13.44
CA GLY A 69 -11.41 9.96 -13.70
C GLY A 69 -11.00 10.38 -15.12
N GLY A 70 -11.14 9.51 -16.11
CA GLY A 70 -10.83 9.82 -17.52
C GLY A 70 -9.36 9.67 -17.90
N GLN A 71 -8.52 9.14 -17.03
CA GLN A 71 -7.12 8.83 -17.30
C GLN A 71 -6.91 7.31 -17.19
N ALA A 72 -5.86 6.79 -17.83
CA ALA A 72 -5.48 5.39 -17.67
C ALA A 72 -5.07 5.11 -16.20
N ALA A 73 -5.92 4.39 -15.49
CA ALA A 73 -5.86 4.25 -14.04
C ALA A 73 -5.61 2.82 -13.58
N LEU A 74 -4.88 2.67 -12.48
CA LEU A 74 -4.97 1.51 -11.60
C LEU A 74 -6.03 1.80 -10.54
N VAL A 75 -7.18 1.12 -10.63
CA VAL A 75 -8.29 1.25 -9.68
C VAL A 75 -8.27 0.07 -8.73
N LEU A 76 -8.11 0.33 -7.45
CA LEU A 76 -8.01 -0.69 -6.42
C LEU A 76 -9.26 -0.68 -5.53
N GLY A 77 -9.87 -1.83 -5.38
CA GLY A 77 -10.92 -2.08 -4.39
C GLY A 77 -10.33 -2.42 -3.01
N THR A 78 -11.18 -2.96 -2.18
CA THR A 78 -10.92 -3.28 -0.78
C THR A 78 -11.08 -4.77 -0.47
N ALA A 79 -11.36 -5.10 0.78
CA ALA A 79 -11.75 -6.46 1.19
C ALA A 79 -13.29 -6.63 1.29
N GLY A 80 -14.05 -5.64 0.91
CA GLY A 80 -15.52 -5.67 0.89
C GLY A 80 -16.06 -5.68 -0.53
N ASN A 81 -17.38 -5.67 -0.67
CA ASN A 81 -18.01 -5.59 -1.98
C ASN A 81 -17.86 -4.19 -2.57
N ASP A 82 -17.13 -4.10 -3.64
CA ASP A 82 -16.79 -2.84 -4.29
C ASP A 82 -17.53 -2.64 -5.62
N ASN A 83 -17.70 -1.39 -6.01
CA ASN A 83 -18.19 -1.02 -7.31
C ASN A 83 -17.13 -0.13 -7.99
N LEU A 84 -16.33 -0.74 -8.84
CA LEU A 84 -15.20 -0.09 -9.50
C LEU A 84 -15.56 0.27 -10.94
N VAL A 85 -15.22 1.48 -11.32
CA VAL A 85 -15.49 1.96 -12.68
C VAL A 85 -14.19 2.54 -13.23
N GLY A 86 -13.77 2.07 -14.39
CA GLY A 86 -12.69 2.68 -15.17
C GLY A 86 -13.13 4.02 -15.75
N ALA A 87 -12.61 4.40 -16.85
CA ALA A 87 -13.02 5.63 -17.51
C ALA A 87 -12.95 5.48 -19.04
N ALA A 88 -12.27 6.35 -19.73
CA ALA A 88 -12.19 6.36 -21.18
C ALA A 88 -10.75 6.15 -21.62
N GLN A 89 -10.09 5.15 -21.18
CA GLN A 89 -8.76 4.71 -21.61
C GLN A 89 -8.54 3.28 -21.11
N GLY A 90 -7.39 2.68 -21.40
CA GLY A 90 -7.10 1.34 -20.87
C GLY A 90 -6.83 1.37 -19.37
N ASP A 91 -7.73 0.79 -18.61
CA ASP A 91 -7.72 0.77 -17.15
C ASP A 91 -7.39 -0.63 -16.59
N CYS A 92 -6.81 -0.66 -15.40
CA CYS A 92 -6.59 -1.87 -14.63
C CYS A 92 -7.44 -1.79 -13.35
N LEU A 93 -8.49 -2.59 -13.26
CA LEU A 93 -9.37 -2.67 -12.10
C LEU A 93 -9.06 -3.91 -11.30
N VAL A 94 -8.86 -3.76 -9.99
CA VAL A 94 -8.58 -4.87 -9.07
C VAL A 94 -9.59 -4.82 -7.93
N GLY A 95 -10.53 -5.78 -7.90
CA GLY A 95 -11.61 -5.84 -6.91
C GLY A 95 -11.09 -6.08 -5.50
N GLY A 96 -10.35 -7.14 -5.32
CA GLY A 96 -9.77 -7.49 -4.02
C GLY A 96 -10.43 -8.71 -3.41
N ALA A 97 -11.11 -8.58 -2.32
CA ALA A 97 -11.94 -9.63 -1.74
C ALA A 97 -13.39 -9.12 -1.62
N GLY A 98 -14.35 -10.05 -1.63
CA GLY A 98 -15.77 -9.69 -1.63
C GLY A 98 -16.42 -9.99 -2.98
N ASN A 99 -17.66 -9.59 -3.14
CA ASN A 99 -18.36 -9.74 -4.41
C ASN A 99 -18.37 -8.38 -5.11
N ASP A 100 -17.50 -8.22 -6.09
CA ASP A 100 -17.21 -6.94 -6.69
C ASP A 100 -17.93 -6.75 -8.02
N ARG A 101 -18.17 -5.52 -8.36
CA ARG A 101 -18.63 -5.12 -9.68
C ARG A 101 -17.60 -4.24 -10.35
N LEU A 102 -17.01 -4.74 -11.43
CA LEU A 102 -15.97 -4.07 -12.18
C LEU A 102 -16.50 -3.69 -13.56
N ASN A 103 -16.42 -2.40 -13.89
CA ASN A 103 -16.80 -1.87 -15.20
C ASN A 103 -15.61 -1.10 -15.76
N GLY A 104 -14.95 -1.66 -16.78
CA GLY A 104 -13.81 -1.01 -17.43
C GLY A 104 -14.20 0.30 -18.12
N GLY A 105 -15.26 0.28 -18.88
CA GLY A 105 -15.71 1.44 -19.66
C GLY A 105 -15.25 1.39 -21.12
N PRO A 106 -15.13 2.53 -21.78
CA PRO A 106 -14.52 2.60 -23.10
C PRO A 106 -13.00 2.52 -23.03
N GLY A 107 -12.39 1.53 -23.64
CA GLY A 107 -10.93 1.37 -23.63
C GLY A 107 -10.52 -0.05 -23.93
N THR A 108 -9.32 -0.38 -23.53
CA THR A 108 -8.83 -1.77 -23.46
C THR A 108 -8.51 -2.04 -22.00
N ASP A 109 -9.43 -2.68 -21.31
CA ASP A 109 -9.43 -2.76 -19.87
C ASP A 109 -9.11 -4.18 -19.37
N VAL A 110 -8.41 -4.24 -18.26
CA VAL A 110 -8.12 -5.47 -17.55
C VAL A 110 -8.79 -5.42 -16.19
N CYS A 111 -9.69 -6.36 -15.93
CA CYS A 111 -10.40 -6.47 -14.68
C CYS A 111 -10.00 -7.75 -13.94
N VAL A 112 -9.53 -7.60 -12.72
CA VAL A 112 -9.17 -8.69 -11.82
C VAL A 112 -10.14 -8.65 -10.65
N GLY A 113 -11.02 -9.63 -10.54
CA GLY A 113 -12.01 -9.71 -9.46
C GLY A 113 -11.35 -9.99 -8.13
N GLY A 114 -10.70 -11.11 -8.02
CA GLY A 114 -10.04 -11.54 -6.81
C GLY A 114 -10.80 -12.64 -6.07
N ALA A 115 -10.95 -12.53 -4.77
CA ALA A 115 -11.62 -13.55 -3.97
C ALA A 115 -13.10 -13.22 -3.79
N GLY A 116 -13.98 -14.09 -4.26
CA GLY A 116 -15.43 -13.92 -4.15
C GLY A 116 -16.16 -14.27 -5.43
N THR A 117 -17.32 -13.66 -5.62
CA THR A 117 -18.08 -13.79 -6.87
C THR A 117 -18.22 -12.41 -7.49
N ASP A 118 -17.47 -12.19 -8.56
CA ASP A 118 -17.36 -10.87 -9.17
C ASP A 118 -18.14 -10.78 -10.48
N THR A 119 -18.51 -9.57 -10.83
CA THR A 119 -19.21 -9.26 -12.06
C THR A 119 -18.41 -8.27 -12.88
N PHE A 120 -18.26 -8.56 -14.17
CA PHE A 120 -17.46 -7.77 -15.09
C PHE A 120 -18.35 -7.17 -16.18
N GLN A 121 -18.06 -5.94 -16.53
CA GLN A 121 -18.71 -5.24 -17.62
C GLN A 121 -17.66 -4.42 -18.37
N ALA A 122 -17.71 -4.46 -19.70
CA ALA A 122 -16.78 -3.70 -20.54
C ALA A 122 -15.31 -3.85 -20.09
N CYS A 123 -14.86 -5.08 -19.95
CA CYS A 123 -13.49 -5.43 -19.67
C CYS A 123 -13.06 -6.45 -20.75
N GLU A 124 -12.04 -6.15 -21.51
CA GLU A 124 -11.54 -7.02 -22.59
C GLU A 124 -10.78 -8.21 -22.03
N THR A 125 -10.17 -8.03 -20.87
CA THR A 125 -9.55 -9.12 -20.10
C THR A 125 -10.21 -9.21 -18.73
N GLN A 126 -10.69 -10.41 -18.38
CA GLN A 126 -11.35 -10.69 -17.12
C GLN A 126 -10.64 -11.84 -16.42
N ILE A 127 -10.32 -11.65 -15.14
CA ILE A 127 -9.64 -12.62 -14.28
C ILE A 127 -10.42 -12.73 -12.98
N GLN A 128 -10.86 -13.96 -12.67
CA GLN A 128 -11.55 -14.29 -11.43
C GLN A 128 -10.53 -14.82 -10.42
#